data_36ff2ca3c81a055851d98ae35a731035
#
_entry.id   36ff2ca3c81a055851d98ae35a731035
#
_cell.length_a   1.000
_cell.length_b   1.000
_cell.length_c   1.000
_cell.angle_alpha   90.00
_cell.angle_beta   90.00
_cell.angle_gamma   90.00
#
_symmetry.space_group_name_H-M   'P 1'
#
loop_
_entity.id
_entity.type
_entity.pdbx_description
1 polymer ?
#
loop_
_entity_poly.entity_id
_entity_poly.type
_entity_poly.pdbx_seq_one_letter_code
_entity_poly.pdbx_strand_id
1 'polypeptide(L)'
;ERPEYEPYMDFYKAIRTAIINLHKKKQSKDILDKVLEDLTDEKKKKCYPEIVAGYKKFLGRKQFEWIKPPKKDWKIGNIVITINPEIGLEEKKKDGTSNFYIVKLYFKDDALKKAQADQILTLMEMQLRSKMKEPEIKFAILDVRRNKFHVKKGHDLKELPLLQGEAHSFATIWDSL
;
A
#
# COMPACT_ATOMS: atom_id res chain seq x y z
N GLU A 1 -4.13 -29.74 3.47
CA GLU A 1 -4.82 -28.90 2.46
C GLU A 1 -4.96 -27.50 3.03
N ARG A 2 -4.48 -26.48 2.31
CA ARG A 2 -4.68 -25.09 2.70
C ARG A 2 -6.08 -24.69 2.27
N PRO A 3 -6.83 -23.98 3.12
CA PRO A 3 -8.07 -23.40 2.66
C PRO A 3 -7.77 -22.47 1.49
N GLU A 4 -8.49 -22.64 0.40
CA GLU A 4 -8.45 -21.75 -0.76
C GLU A 4 -8.67 -20.31 -0.28
N TYR A 5 -7.83 -19.37 -0.73
CA TYR A 5 -7.98 -17.97 -0.33
C TYR A 5 -9.29 -17.40 -0.85
N GLU A 6 -10.21 -17.21 0.06
CA GLU A 6 -11.49 -16.61 -0.25
C GLU A 6 -11.44 -15.09 -0.07
N PRO A 7 -11.83 -14.30 -1.08
CA PRO A 7 -11.78 -12.84 -1.03
C PRO A 7 -12.53 -12.19 0.14
N TYR A 8 -13.49 -12.89 0.76
CA TYR A 8 -14.20 -12.41 1.95
C TYR A 8 -13.34 -12.46 3.23
N MET A 9 -12.26 -13.25 3.22
CA MET A 9 -11.31 -13.32 4.34
C MET A 9 -10.41 -12.08 4.46
N ASP A 10 -10.38 -11.20 3.44
CA ASP A 10 -9.63 -9.95 3.53
C ASP A 10 -10.31 -8.97 4.50
N PHE A 11 -9.82 -9.00 5.74
CA PHE A 11 -10.34 -8.17 6.82
C PHE A 11 -10.44 -6.68 6.47
N TYR A 12 -9.49 -6.16 5.69
CA TYR A 12 -9.43 -4.74 5.32
C TYR A 12 -10.05 -4.42 3.95
N LYS A 13 -10.72 -5.38 3.29
CA LYS A 13 -11.25 -5.20 1.93
C LYS A 13 -12.18 -3.99 1.81
N ALA A 14 -13.15 -3.84 2.71
CA ALA A 14 -14.15 -2.78 2.64
C ALA A 14 -13.49 -1.39 2.72
N ILE A 15 -12.66 -1.14 3.74
CA ILE A 15 -12.00 0.15 3.92
C ILE A 15 -10.98 0.44 2.81
N ARG A 16 -10.24 -0.57 2.34
CA ARG A 16 -9.31 -0.43 1.21
C ARG A 16 -10.06 -0.02 -0.05
N THR A 17 -11.19 -0.65 -0.34
CA THR A 17 -12.04 -0.34 -1.50
C THR A 17 -12.60 1.08 -1.41
N ALA A 18 -13.05 1.51 -0.23
CA ALA A 18 -13.52 2.88 -0.02
C ALA A 18 -12.42 3.92 -0.28
N ILE A 19 -11.21 3.69 0.22
CA ILE A 19 -10.05 4.56 -0.03
C ILE A 19 -9.72 4.63 -1.52
N ILE A 20 -9.70 3.51 -2.23
CA ILE A 20 -9.46 3.47 -3.68
C ILE A 20 -10.56 4.26 -4.41
N ASN A 21 -11.83 4.03 -4.09
CA ASN A 21 -12.96 4.68 -4.73
C ASN A 21 -13.00 6.19 -4.46
N LEU A 22 -12.64 6.63 -3.25
CA LEU A 22 -12.52 8.04 -2.92
C LEU A 22 -11.67 8.78 -3.96
N HIS A 23 -10.49 8.25 -4.28
CA HIS A 23 -9.60 8.87 -5.26
C HIS A 23 -10.01 8.60 -6.71
N LYS A 24 -10.22 7.32 -7.05
CA LYS A 24 -10.49 6.89 -8.43
C LYS A 24 -11.78 7.47 -8.99
N LYS A 25 -12.82 7.59 -8.15
CA LYS A 25 -14.14 8.11 -8.53
C LYS A 25 -14.37 9.54 -8.05
N LYS A 26 -13.36 10.21 -7.47
CA LYS A 26 -13.45 11.57 -6.90
C LYS A 26 -14.63 11.72 -5.93
N GLN A 27 -14.84 10.71 -5.08
CA GLN A 27 -15.93 10.70 -4.11
C GLN A 27 -15.60 11.59 -2.89
N SER A 28 -16.65 12.03 -2.19
CA SER A 28 -16.49 12.73 -0.91
C SER A 28 -15.84 11.83 0.16
N LYS A 29 -15.17 12.46 1.14
CA LYS A 29 -14.60 11.78 2.31
C LYS A 29 -15.65 11.01 3.13
N ASP A 30 -16.93 11.33 2.96
CA ASP A 30 -18.05 10.67 3.63
C ASP A 30 -18.19 9.19 3.26
N ILE A 31 -17.63 8.77 2.11
CA ILE A 31 -17.60 7.34 1.77
C ILE A 31 -16.87 6.50 2.83
N LEU A 32 -15.91 7.11 3.54
CA LEU A 32 -15.18 6.44 4.62
C LEU A 32 -16.05 6.25 5.86
N ASP A 33 -16.94 7.24 6.16
CA ASP A 33 -17.88 7.14 7.27
C ASP A 33 -18.97 6.11 6.99
N LYS A 34 -19.48 6.06 5.76
CA LYS A 34 -20.44 5.03 5.33
C LYS A 34 -19.93 3.61 5.57
N VAL A 35 -18.62 3.37 5.36
CA VAL A 35 -18.04 2.06 5.68
C VAL A 35 -18.16 1.73 7.17
N LEU A 36 -18.13 2.73 8.06
CA LEU A 36 -18.32 2.51 9.51
C LEU A 36 -19.77 2.22 9.87
N GLU A 37 -20.72 2.88 9.19
CA GLU A 37 -22.16 2.71 9.41
C GLU A 37 -22.62 1.30 9.03
N ASP A 38 -22.04 0.72 7.97
CA ASP A 38 -22.38 -0.60 7.43
C ASP A 38 -21.71 -1.77 8.18
N LEU A 39 -20.91 -1.51 9.23
CA LEU A 39 -20.16 -2.55 9.93
C LEU A 39 -21.06 -3.42 10.83
N THR A 40 -21.04 -4.71 10.59
CA THR A 40 -21.65 -5.74 11.45
C THR A 40 -20.63 -6.50 12.30
N ASP A 41 -19.39 -6.63 11.84
CA ASP A 41 -18.31 -7.37 12.48
C ASP A 41 -17.70 -6.59 13.66
N GLU A 42 -17.77 -7.14 14.87
CA GLU A 42 -17.30 -6.49 16.09
C GLU A 42 -15.77 -6.18 16.10
N LYS A 43 -14.96 -6.99 15.43
CA LYS A 43 -13.52 -6.74 15.32
C LYS A 43 -13.26 -5.54 14.41
N LYS A 44 -14.03 -5.41 13.32
CA LYS A 44 -13.95 -4.26 12.42
C LYS A 44 -14.46 -2.98 13.10
N LYS A 45 -15.55 -3.05 13.86
CA LYS A 45 -16.07 -1.92 14.65
C LYS A 45 -15.01 -1.34 15.59
N LYS A 46 -14.14 -2.19 16.15
CA LYS A 46 -13.06 -1.74 17.05
C LYS A 46 -11.89 -1.09 16.29
N CYS A 47 -11.55 -1.56 15.09
CA CYS A 47 -10.33 -1.13 14.43
C CYS A 47 -10.54 -0.14 13.26
N TYR A 48 -11.65 -0.19 12.53
CA TYR A 48 -11.89 0.67 11.37
C TYR A 48 -11.99 2.16 11.71
N PRO A 49 -12.59 2.59 12.84
CA PRO A 49 -12.64 4.02 13.18
C PRO A 49 -11.26 4.68 13.23
N GLU A 50 -10.27 3.99 13.80
CA GLU A 50 -8.88 4.48 13.85
C GLU A 50 -8.28 4.59 12.45
N ILE A 51 -8.53 3.60 11.57
CA ILE A 51 -8.06 3.62 10.18
C ILE A 51 -8.71 4.79 9.42
N VAL A 52 -10.01 5.00 9.55
CA VAL A 52 -10.72 6.11 8.91
C VAL A 52 -10.18 7.45 9.40
N ALA A 53 -10.01 7.62 10.70
CA ALA A 53 -9.46 8.84 11.29
C ALA A 53 -8.03 9.10 10.79
N GLY A 54 -7.17 8.07 10.77
CA GLY A 54 -5.80 8.16 10.27
C GLY A 54 -5.74 8.54 8.80
N TYR A 55 -6.60 7.93 7.96
CA TYR A 55 -6.64 8.27 6.54
C TYR A 55 -7.18 9.68 6.28
N LYS A 56 -8.23 10.09 6.98
CA LYS A 56 -8.74 11.48 6.91
C LYS A 56 -7.68 12.51 7.33
N LYS A 57 -6.89 12.18 8.36
CA LYS A 57 -5.74 13.01 8.78
C LYS A 57 -4.66 13.08 7.70
N PHE A 58 -4.35 11.97 7.01
CA PHE A 58 -3.43 11.97 5.87
C PHE A 58 -3.91 12.88 4.75
N LEU A 59 -5.20 12.80 4.41
CA LEU A 59 -5.80 13.67 3.39
C LEU A 59 -5.70 15.15 3.77
N GLY A 60 -6.01 15.50 5.01
CA GLY A 60 -5.97 16.88 5.49
C GLY A 60 -6.66 17.85 4.52
N ARG A 61 -5.92 18.90 4.11
CA ARG A 61 -6.32 19.89 3.09
C ARG A 61 -5.66 19.66 1.73
N LYS A 62 -4.98 18.52 1.54
CA LYS A 62 -4.27 18.20 0.31
C LYS A 62 -5.26 17.88 -0.82
N GLN A 63 -4.88 18.26 -2.03
CA GLN A 63 -5.60 17.92 -3.23
C GLN A 63 -4.83 16.83 -3.97
N PHE A 64 -5.49 15.70 -4.16
CA PHE A 64 -4.93 14.54 -4.85
C PHE A 64 -5.71 14.23 -6.11
N GLU A 65 -4.99 14.02 -7.22
CA GLU A 65 -5.54 13.40 -8.41
C GLU A 65 -5.13 11.93 -8.47
N TRP A 66 -6.02 11.10 -9.04
CA TRP A 66 -5.80 9.66 -9.15
C TRP A 66 -4.81 9.33 -10.26
N ILE A 67 -3.84 8.50 -9.92
CA ILE A 67 -2.95 7.81 -10.86
C ILE A 67 -3.21 6.31 -10.71
N LYS A 68 -3.38 5.59 -11.82
CA LYS A 68 -3.54 4.13 -11.77
C LYS A 68 -2.23 3.49 -11.28
N PRO A 69 -2.21 2.82 -10.11
CA PRO A 69 -1.00 2.18 -9.64
C PRO A 69 -0.65 0.98 -10.52
N PRO A 70 0.64 0.73 -10.76
CA PRO A 70 1.10 -0.46 -11.47
C PRO A 70 0.98 -1.71 -10.60
N LYS A 71 0.91 -2.86 -11.27
CA LYS A 71 0.99 -4.18 -10.64
C LYS A 71 2.02 -5.02 -11.37
N LYS A 72 2.79 -5.84 -10.64
CA LYS A 72 3.75 -6.79 -11.22
C LYS A 72 3.95 -7.97 -10.29
N ASP A 73 4.11 -9.14 -10.87
CA ASP A 73 4.50 -10.35 -10.17
C ASP A 73 6.03 -10.51 -10.24
N TRP A 74 6.61 -10.83 -9.11
CA TRP A 74 8.01 -11.21 -8.98
C TRP A 74 8.10 -12.72 -8.73
N LYS A 75 8.74 -13.44 -9.64
CA LYS A 75 8.90 -14.90 -9.57
C LYS A 75 10.26 -15.25 -9.00
N ILE A 76 10.30 -16.15 -8.03
CA ILE A 76 11.50 -16.68 -7.41
C ILE A 76 11.29 -18.18 -7.20
N GLY A 77 11.99 -19.01 -7.98
CA GLY A 77 11.69 -20.46 -8.00
C GLY A 77 10.21 -20.68 -8.29
N ASN A 78 9.54 -21.46 -7.46
CA ASN A 78 8.11 -21.77 -7.55
C ASN A 78 7.21 -20.76 -6.85
N ILE A 79 7.78 -19.69 -6.27
CA ILE A 79 7.02 -18.67 -5.54
C ILE A 79 6.75 -17.47 -6.45
N VAL A 80 5.53 -16.94 -6.36
CA VAL A 80 5.10 -15.70 -7.00
C VAL A 80 4.71 -14.69 -5.95
N ILE A 81 5.43 -13.57 -5.89
CA ILE A 81 5.12 -12.44 -5.00
C ILE A 81 4.47 -11.34 -5.83
N THR A 82 3.20 -11.08 -5.59
CA THR A 82 2.49 -9.98 -6.26
C THR A 82 2.76 -8.64 -5.58
N ILE A 83 3.40 -7.73 -6.32
CA ILE A 83 3.62 -6.34 -5.90
C ILE A 83 2.44 -5.52 -6.42
N ASN A 84 1.54 -5.15 -5.51
CA ASN A 84 0.28 -4.52 -5.80
C ASN A 84 -0.01 -3.36 -4.82
N PRO A 85 0.57 -2.16 -5.05
CA PRO A 85 0.19 -0.96 -4.31
C PRO A 85 -1.27 -0.59 -4.59
N GLU A 86 -1.96 -0.02 -3.60
CA GLU A 86 -3.39 0.22 -3.69
C GLU A 86 -3.76 1.51 -4.42
N ILE A 87 -2.96 2.57 -4.25
CA ILE A 87 -3.30 3.89 -4.80
C ILE A 87 -2.09 4.56 -5.46
N GLY A 88 -2.37 5.32 -6.50
CA GLY A 88 -1.44 6.28 -7.09
C GLY A 88 -2.02 7.68 -6.95
N LEU A 89 -1.20 8.64 -6.55
CA LEU A 89 -1.61 9.99 -6.19
C LEU A 89 -0.68 11.03 -6.81
N GLU A 90 -1.27 12.03 -7.47
CA GLU A 90 -0.63 13.30 -7.77
C GLU A 90 -1.07 14.32 -6.73
N GLU A 91 -0.15 14.81 -5.91
CA GLU A 91 -0.38 15.88 -4.95
C GLU A 91 -0.06 17.23 -5.59
N LYS A 92 -1.09 18.02 -5.87
CA LYS A 92 -0.92 19.37 -6.41
C LYS A 92 -0.55 20.35 -5.29
N LYS A 93 0.53 21.08 -5.48
CA LYS A 93 0.99 22.10 -4.56
C LYS A 93 0.48 23.48 -4.96
N LYS A 94 0.49 24.41 -4.00
CA LYS A 94 0.06 25.80 -4.22
C LYS A 94 0.95 26.57 -5.20
N ASP A 95 2.22 26.18 -5.33
CA ASP A 95 3.20 26.77 -6.26
C ASP A 95 3.08 26.27 -7.70
N GLY A 96 2.07 25.44 -7.99
CA GLY A 96 1.83 24.85 -9.31
C GLY A 96 2.65 23.59 -9.58
N THR A 97 3.53 23.17 -8.68
CA THR A 97 4.26 21.92 -8.81
C THR A 97 3.44 20.73 -8.31
N SER A 98 3.81 19.53 -8.74
CA SER A 98 3.17 18.30 -8.31
C SER A 98 4.17 17.31 -7.73
N ASN A 99 3.76 16.55 -6.72
CA ASN A 99 4.44 15.35 -6.30
C ASN A 99 3.64 14.12 -6.74
N PHE A 100 4.33 13.11 -7.23
CA PHE A 100 3.71 11.86 -7.69
C PHE A 100 4.09 10.72 -6.75
N TYR A 101 3.09 9.92 -6.31
CA TYR A 101 3.30 8.83 -5.37
C TYR A 101 2.58 7.57 -5.84
N ILE A 102 3.23 6.42 -5.70
CA ILE A 102 2.61 5.09 -5.71
C ILE A 102 2.65 4.56 -4.29
N VAL A 103 1.49 4.32 -3.71
CA VAL A 103 1.36 4.11 -2.26
C VAL A 103 0.80 2.73 -1.96
N LYS A 104 1.52 2.01 -1.10
CA LYS A 104 1.06 0.81 -0.40
C LYS A 104 0.40 1.23 0.90
N LEU A 105 -0.81 0.72 1.16
CA LEU A 105 -1.53 0.98 2.41
C LEU A 105 -1.19 -0.11 3.45
N TYR A 106 -0.79 0.32 4.64
CA TYR A 106 -0.50 -0.56 5.77
C TYR A 106 -1.53 -0.31 6.88
N PHE A 107 -2.30 -1.34 7.24
CA PHE A 107 -3.43 -1.23 8.17
C PHE A 107 -3.22 -1.96 9.49
N LYS A 108 -2.13 -2.74 9.63
CA LYS A 108 -1.91 -3.58 10.80
C LYS A 108 -1.82 -2.76 12.09
N ASP A 109 -2.13 -3.42 13.20
CA ASP A 109 -2.05 -2.82 14.54
C ASP A 109 -0.60 -2.54 14.95
N ASP A 110 0.31 -3.45 14.66
CA ASP A 110 1.74 -3.23 14.87
C ASP A 110 2.27 -2.10 13.98
N ALA A 111 3.10 -1.23 14.56
CA ALA A 111 3.75 -0.17 13.81
C ALA A 111 4.68 -0.74 12.73
N LEU A 112 4.60 -0.17 11.53
CA LEU A 112 5.53 -0.52 10.47
C LEU A 112 6.95 -0.07 10.84
N LYS A 113 7.85 -1.03 11.08
CA LYS A 113 9.26 -0.76 11.39
C LYS A 113 9.97 -0.20 10.15
N LYS A 114 10.96 0.67 10.38
CA LYS A 114 11.72 1.30 9.29
C LYS A 114 12.33 0.27 8.35
N ALA A 115 12.99 -0.78 8.87
CA ALA A 115 13.59 -1.82 8.05
C ALA A 115 12.57 -2.54 7.16
N GLN A 116 11.39 -2.87 7.69
CA GLN A 116 10.31 -3.47 6.89
C GLN A 116 9.80 -2.51 5.80
N ALA A 117 9.67 -1.22 6.13
CA ALA A 117 9.27 -0.21 5.14
C ALA A 117 10.33 -0.11 4.03
N ASP A 118 11.60 -0.07 4.38
CA ASP A 118 12.71 0.05 3.42
C ASP A 118 12.77 -1.18 2.50
N GLN A 119 12.55 -2.40 3.01
CA GLN A 119 12.46 -3.63 2.21
C GLN A 119 11.29 -3.57 1.21
N ILE A 120 10.08 -3.25 1.66
CA ILE A 120 8.91 -3.17 0.79
C ILE A 120 9.09 -2.08 -0.27
N LEU A 121 9.61 -0.91 0.11
CA LEU A 121 9.88 0.19 -0.81
C LEU A 121 10.95 -0.17 -1.84
N THR A 122 11.98 -0.90 -1.45
CA THR A 122 13.02 -1.40 -2.38
C THR A 122 12.43 -2.38 -3.39
N LEU A 123 11.54 -3.27 -2.95
CA LEU A 123 10.84 -4.20 -3.83
C LEU A 123 9.92 -3.47 -4.82
N MET A 124 9.18 -2.45 -4.34
CA MET A 124 8.34 -1.61 -5.21
C MET A 124 9.20 -0.86 -6.24
N GLU A 125 10.32 -0.26 -5.82
CA GLU A 125 11.26 0.44 -6.71
C GLU A 125 11.78 -0.50 -7.80
N MET A 126 12.31 -1.66 -7.41
CA MET A 126 12.89 -2.64 -8.32
C MET A 126 11.87 -3.15 -9.35
N GLN A 127 10.67 -3.47 -8.91
CA GLN A 127 9.70 -4.15 -9.77
C GLN A 127 8.80 -3.20 -10.56
N LEU A 128 8.52 -2.01 -10.05
CA LEU A 128 7.50 -1.16 -10.64
C LEU A 128 8.05 0.07 -11.35
N ARG A 129 9.30 0.48 -11.09
CA ARG A 129 9.90 1.69 -11.70
C ARG A 129 9.79 1.71 -13.22
N SER A 130 10.12 0.61 -13.87
CA SER A 130 10.07 0.50 -15.33
C SER A 130 8.67 0.60 -15.95
N LYS A 131 7.63 0.51 -15.14
CA LYS A 131 6.22 0.66 -15.56
C LYS A 131 5.71 2.09 -15.41
N MET A 132 6.49 2.98 -14.83
CA MET A 132 6.10 4.35 -14.60
C MET A 132 6.60 5.26 -15.73
N LYS A 133 5.74 6.16 -16.19
CA LYS A 133 6.07 7.16 -17.21
C LYS A 133 6.71 8.40 -16.58
N GLU A 134 6.28 8.75 -15.38
CA GLU A 134 6.76 9.90 -14.64
C GLU A 134 8.08 9.56 -13.92
N PRO A 135 9.22 10.16 -14.30
CA PRO A 135 10.53 9.86 -13.69
C PRO A 135 10.58 10.25 -12.21
N GLU A 136 9.87 11.32 -11.83
CA GLU A 136 9.84 11.88 -10.47
C GLU A 136 8.87 11.13 -9.52
N ILE A 137 8.26 10.03 -9.98
CA ILE A 137 7.32 9.29 -9.15
C ILE A 137 8.05 8.65 -7.96
N LYS A 138 7.48 8.79 -6.77
CA LYS A 138 8.02 8.26 -5.51
C LYS A 138 7.19 7.07 -5.05
N PHE A 139 7.85 6.00 -4.64
CA PHE A 139 7.19 4.89 -3.97
C PHE A 139 7.07 5.19 -2.48
N ALA A 140 5.90 4.90 -1.93
CA ALA A 140 5.60 5.21 -0.53
C ALA A 140 4.77 4.12 0.14
N ILE A 141 4.83 4.07 1.48
CA ILE A 141 3.93 3.28 2.30
C ILE A 141 3.27 4.23 3.30
N LEU A 142 1.96 4.16 3.39
CA LEU A 142 1.21 4.86 4.42
C LEU A 142 0.84 3.87 5.53
N ASP A 143 1.46 4.00 6.71
CA ASP A 143 0.93 3.42 7.95
C ASP A 143 -0.28 4.26 8.35
N VAL A 144 -1.46 3.75 7.98
CA VAL A 144 -2.69 4.54 8.02
C VAL A 144 -3.09 4.89 9.43
N ARG A 145 -3.02 3.94 10.37
CA ARG A 145 -3.41 4.15 11.76
C ARG A 145 -2.56 5.22 12.44
N ARG A 146 -1.26 5.23 12.14
CA ARG A 146 -0.29 6.18 12.74
C ARG A 146 -0.10 7.44 11.92
N ASN A 147 -0.78 7.52 10.76
CA ASN A 147 -0.61 8.61 9.80
C ASN A 147 0.87 8.87 9.48
N LYS A 148 1.66 7.78 9.36
CA LYS A 148 3.08 7.87 9.06
C LYS A 148 3.33 7.51 7.59
N PHE A 149 3.90 8.47 6.87
CA PHE A 149 4.18 8.35 5.44
C PHE A 149 5.65 8.06 5.21
N HIS A 150 5.97 6.82 4.85
CA HIS A 150 7.32 6.38 4.51
C HIS A 150 7.51 6.54 3.01
N VAL A 151 8.50 7.33 2.60
CA VAL A 151 8.81 7.58 1.19
C VAL A 151 10.21 7.09 0.87
N LYS A 152 10.37 6.35 -0.22
CA LYS A 152 11.69 5.96 -0.75
C LYS A 152 12.43 7.20 -1.21
N LYS A 153 13.64 7.37 -0.69
CA LYS A 153 14.56 8.45 -1.11
C LYS A 153 15.47 7.90 -2.21
N GLY A 154 15.29 8.43 -3.43
CA GLY A 154 16.11 8.04 -4.59
C GLY A 154 15.90 6.59 -5.03
N HIS A 155 16.79 6.13 -5.91
CA HIS A 155 16.78 4.79 -6.49
C HIS A 155 17.73 3.81 -5.75
N ASP A 156 17.95 4.02 -4.46
CA ASP A 156 18.84 3.17 -3.65
C ASP A 156 18.25 1.76 -3.49
N LEU A 157 18.99 0.76 -3.93
CA LEU A 157 18.63 -0.66 -3.89
C LEU A 157 19.52 -1.46 -2.92
N LYS A 158 20.09 -0.81 -1.89
CA LYS A 158 20.99 -1.46 -0.92
C LYS A 158 20.38 -2.70 -0.24
N GLU A 159 19.06 -2.68 -0.02
CA GLU A 159 18.34 -3.80 0.59
C GLU A 159 18.09 -4.97 -0.40
N LEU A 160 18.39 -4.78 -1.68
CA LEU A 160 18.05 -5.77 -2.71
C LEU A 160 18.76 -7.12 -2.53
N PRO A 161 20.07 -7.20 -2.21
CA PRO A 161 20.73 -8.48 -1.99
C PRO A 161 20.13 -9.26 -0.81
N LEU A 162 19.76 -8.55 0.28
CA LEU A 162 19.10 -9.15 1.42
C LEU A 162 17.73 -9.71 1.05
N LEU A 163 16.90 -8.91 0.36
CA LEU A 163 15.58 -9.32 -0.12
C LEU A 163 15.64 -10.54 -1.04
N GLN A 164 16.61 -10.59 -1.94
CA GLN A 164 16.82 -11.73 -2.82
C GLN A 164 17.22 -12.98 -2.03
N GLY A 165 18.15 -12.83 -1.08
CA GLY A 165 18.59 -13.92 -0.21
C GLY A 165 17.45 -14.49 0.64
N GLU A 166 16.66 -13.63 1.29
CA GLU A 166 15.49 -14.04 2.09
C GLU A 166 14.44 -14.74 1.23
N ALA A 167 14.15 -14.22 0.04
CA ALA A 167 13.20 -14.80 -0.88
C ALA A 167 13.64 -16.16 -1.43
N HIS A 168 14.92 -16.32 -1.77
CA HIS A 168 15.47 -17.62 -2.18
C HIS A 168 15.45 -18.64 -1.04
N SER A 169 15.84 -18.23 0.18
CA SER A 169 15.79 -19.10 1.35
C SER A 169 14.35 -19.56 1.63
N PHE A 170 13.38 -18.66 1.54
CA PHE A 170 11.98 -19.00 1.72
C PHE A 170 11.49 -19.97 0.63
N ALA A 171 11.87 -19.75 -0.65
CA ALA A 171 11.52 -20.64 -1.75
C ALA A 171 12.08 -22.05 -1.52
N THR A 172 13.36 -22.18 -1.11
CA THR A 172 14.00 -23.47 -0.84
C THR A 172 13.31 -24.22 0.29
N ILE A 173 12.98 -23.53 1.40
CA ILE A 173 12.24 -24.13 2.53
C ILE A 173 10.87 -24.61 2.06
N TRP A 174 10.19 -23.80 1.26
CA TRP A 174 8.85 -24.14 0.73
C TRP A 174 8.86 -25.39 -0.15
N ASP A 175 9.85 -25.52 -1.00
CA ASP A 175 10.00 -26.67 -1.90
C ASP A 175 10.39 -27.97 -1.15
N SER A 176 10.84 -27.87 0.10
CA SER A 176 11.21 -28.98 0.97
C SER A 176 10.08 -29.50 1.87
N LEU A 177 8.95 -28.81 1.90
CA LEU A 177 7.73 -29.16 2.68
C LEU A 177 6.71 -29.94 1.84
#